data_fb9ede865dc7a35afca5222a9140ca9b
#
_entry.id   fb9ede865dc7a35afca5222a9140ca9b
#
_cell.length_a   1.000
_cell.length_b   1.000
_cell.length_c   1.000
_cell.angle_alpha   90.00
_cell.angle_beta   90.00
_cell.angle_gamma   90.00
#
_symmetry.space_group_name_H-M   'P 1'
#
loop_
_entity.id
_entity.type
_entity.pdbx_description
1 polymer ?
#
loop_
_entity_poly.entity_id
_entity_poly.type
_entity_poly.pdbx_seq_one_letter_code
_entity_poly.pdbx_strand_id
1 'polypeptide(L)'
;MACIPSNYSRLIARVLALQIRDLPELLSSTELSVEQFMHEDTLLTSQQQIQLLNNSLQLSKDEAFGLRLGSWLNPSTHGSMGFLVNSSPDLLTALNAFQTYVPTRMNFTRLELMTDSQWLECYYYIDLDVSADVRRCLAEASAIILFEFAEFIVGRPLDEAITSFSYSEPHYSQRYSDFIPGQIKFSAPHIMVKIPLYLCQVSNASANRETYLLALNQCKKMLAQLAQLPQLLSNKHSNEYQVQKMMLSNSSGILSEEDAAAAMFISKRTLARRLQAEGTAFRKIRDAILSQQAAAYLSDSNISVEAIAALLNYHDSANFRRAFKRWFKLSPDQYRQYLKTK
;
A
#
# COMPACT_ATOMS: atom_id res chain seq x y z
N MET A 1 8.13 -10.31 -1.01
CA MET A 1 7.03 -10.00 -0.08
C MET A 1 5.88 -9.40 -0.85
N ALA A 2 4.63 -9.87 -0.63
CA ALA A 2 3.44 -9.35 -1.32
C ALA A 2 2.94 -8.10 -0.59
N CYS A 3 3.07 -6.93 -1.22
CA CYS A 3 2.62 -5.65 -0.67
C CYS A 3 2.13 -4.67 -1.76
N ILE A 4 2.24 -5.05 -3.03
CA ILE A 4 1.82 -4.21 -4.16
C ILE A 4 0.38 -4.57 -4.49
N PRO A 5 -0.56 -3.62 -4.43
CA PRO A 5 -1.94 -3.89 -4.78
C PRO A 5 -2.09 -4.35 -6.23
N SER A 6 -2.85 -5.42 -6.48
CA SER A 6 -3.07 -5.99 -7.81
C SER A 6 -3.84 -5.08 -8.77
N ASN A 7 -4.46 -3.99 -8.25
CA ASN A 7 -5.22 -3.04 -9.06
C ASN A 7 -4.39 -2.42 -10.20
N TYR A 8 -3.09 -2.19 -10.00
CA TYR A 8 -2.21 -1.71 -11.07
C TYR A 8 -2.12 -2.71 -12.23
N SER A 9 -1.93 -3.99 -11.90
CA SER A 9 -1.83 -5.03 -12.91
C SER A 9 -3.18 -5.34 -13.56
N ARG A 10 -4.30 -5.23 -12.83
CA ARG A 10 -5.64 -5.30 -13.43
C ARG A 10 -5.90 -4.13 -14.39
N LEU A 11 -5.40 -2.94 -14.06
CA LEU A 11 -5.46 -1.81 -14.99
C LEU A 11 -4.64 -2.08 -16.25
N ILE A 12 -3.45 -2.68 -16.12
CA ILE A 12 -2.64 -3.11 -17.28
C ILE A 12 -3.45 -4.05 -18.18
N ALA A 13 -4.11 -5.07 -17.62
CA ALA A 13 -4.96 -5.97 -18.39
C ALA A 13 -6.07 -5.21 -19.15
N ARG A 14 -6.66 -4.19 -18.52
CA ARG A 14 -7.65 -3.31 -19.13
C ARG A 14 -7.07 -2.44 -20.27
N VAL A 15 -5.89 -1.85 -20.06
CA VAL A 15 -5.18 -1.04 -21.08
C VAL A 15 -4.85 -1.88 -22.32
N LEU A 16 -4.54 -3.17 -22.10
CA LEU A 16 -4.28 -4.15 -23.15
C LEU A 16 -5.57 -4.74 -23.76
N ALA A 17 -6.76 -4.33 -23.27
CA ALA A 17 -8.07 -4.85 -23.66
C ALA A 17 -8.20 -6.39 -23.54
N LEU A 18 -7.50 -7.01 -22.57
CA LEU A 18 -7.51 -8.46 -22.37
C LEU A 18 -8.86 -8.91 -21.79
N GLN A 19 -9.35 -10.04 -22.33
CA GLN A 19 -10.51 -10.75 -21.79
C GLN A 19 -10.05 -11.76 -20.72
N ILE A 20 -10.99 -12.30 -19.94
CA ILE A 20 -10.68 -13.31 -18.89
C ILE A 20 -9.90 -14.51 -19.48
N ARG A 21 -10.22 -14.92 -20.71
CA ARG A 21 -9.54 -16.02 -21.41
C ARG A 21 -8.09 -15.73 -21.76
N ASP A 22 -7.70 -14.44 -21.83
CA ASP A 22 -6.36 -13.99 -22.20
C ASP A 22 -5.47 -13.78 -20.95
N LEU A 23 -6.08 -13.73 -19.76
CA LEU A 23 -5.35 -13.52 -18.49
C LEU A 23 -4.31 -14.59 -18.18
N PRO A 24 -4.48 -15.88 -18.50
CA PRO A 24 -3.42 -16.87 -18.27
C PRO A 24 -2.09 -16.51 -18.94
N GLU A 25 -2.11 -15.85 -20.11
CA GLU A 25 -0.90 -15.40 -20.79
C GLU A 25 -0.24 -14.23 -20.04
N LEU A 26 -1.02 -13.25 -19.57
CA LEU A 26 -0.54 -12.16 -18.72
C LEU A 26 0.05 -12.70 -17.41
N LEU A 27 -0.55 -13.74 -16.82
CA LEU A 27 -0.16 -14.32 -15.53
C LEU A 27 0.95 -15.37 -15.66
N SER A 28 1.45 -15.63 -16.86
CA SER A 28 2.50 -16.62 -17.10
C SER A 28 3.71 -16.38 -16.18
N SER A 29 4.19 -17.44 -15.53
CA SER A 29 5.34 -17.43 -14.61
C SER A 29 5.17 -16.54 -13.36
N THR A 30 3.94 -16.18 -12.98
CA THR A 30 3.67 -15.40 -11.76
C THR A 30 3.20 -16.25 -10.58
N GLU A 31 2.87 -17.51 -10.80
CA GLU A 31 2.22 -18.40 -9.81
C GLU A 31 0.85 -17.90 -9.32
N LEU A 32 0.24 -16.94 -10.00
CA LEU A 32 -1.09 -16.43 -9.69
C LEU A 32 -2.15 -17.16 -10.50
N SER A 33 -3.24 -17.57 -9.84
CA SER A 33 -4.45 -17.97 -10.56
C SER A 33 -5.22 -16.76 -11.06
N VAL A 34 -6.07 -16.93 -12.08
CA VAL A 34 -6.96 -15.88 -12.58
C VAL A 34 -7.89 -15.40 -11.46
N GLU A 35 -8.42 -16.30 -10.63
CA GLU A 35 -9.27 -15.98 -9.50
C GLU A 35 -8.56 -15.10 -8.48
N GLN A 36 -7.34 -15.46 -8.08
CA GLN A 36 -6.52 -14.64 -7.19
C GLN A 36 -6.25 -13.25 -7.78
N PHE A 37 -5.87 -13.19 -9.05
CA PHE A 37 -5.59 -11.93 -9.73
C PHE A 37 -6.81 -11.00 -9.79
N MET A 38 -7.99 -11.54 -10.00
CA MET A 38 -9.25 -10.77 -10.08
C MET A 38 -9.76 -10.31 -8.71
N HIS A 39 -9.31 -10.93 -7.62
CA HIS A 39 -9.73 -10.55 -6.28
C HIS A 39 -9.15 -9.18 -5.89
N GLU A 40 -10.01 -8.29 -5.35
CA GLU A 40 -9.65 -6.89 -5.08
C GLU A 40 -8.56 -6.70 -4.02
N ASP A 41 -8.50 -7.58 -3.02
CA ASP A 41 -7.53 -7.52 -1.91
C ASP A 41 -6.20 -8.22 -2.22
N THR A 42 -6.01 -8.72 -3.44
CA THR A 42 -4.78 -9.41 -3.79
C THR A 42 -3.59 -8.47 -3.78
N LEU A 43 -2.59 -8.83 -3.01
CA LEU A 43 -1.28 -8.18 -2.98
C LEU A 43 -0.26 -9.01 -3.74
N LEU A 44 0.55 -8.35 -4.56
CA LEU A 44 1.60 -8.94 -5.37
C LEU A 44 2.96 -8.75 -4.69
N THR A 45 3.86 -9.68 -4.93
CA THR A 45 5.29 -9.49 -4.67
C THR A 45 5.91 -8.60 -5.75
N SER A 46 7.07 -8.01 -5.46
CA SER A 46 7.82 -7.24 -6.46
C SER A 46 8.17 -8.10 -7.69
N GLN A 47 8.51 -9.38 -7.49
CA GLN A 47 8.81 -10.30 -8.58
C GLN A 47 7.59 -10.58 -9.45
N GLN A 48 6.42 -10.82 -8.84
CA GLN A 48 5.17 -10.99 -9.58
C GLN A 48 4.81 -9.73 -10.37
N GLN A 49 4.96 -8.55 -9.77
CA GLN A 49 4.69 -7.28 -10.47
C GLN A 49 5.62 -7.07 -11.66
N ILE A 50 6.93 -7.35 -11.50
CA ILE A 50 7.90 -7.24 -12.59
C ILE A 50 7.61 -8.26 -13.69
N GLN A 51 7.25 -9.51 -13.33
CA GLN A 51 6.88 -10.52 -14.31
C GLN A 51 5.63 -10.12 -15.09
N LEU A 52 4.62 -9.57 -14.42
CA LEU A 52 3.42 -9.02 -15.07
C LEU A 52 3.76 -7.88 -16.03
N LEU A 53 4.69 -6.98 -15.67
CA LEU A 53 5.15 -5.92 -16.58
C LEU A 53 5.89 -6.49 -17.80
N ASN A 54 6.77 -7.48 -17.62
CA ASN A 54 7.42 -8.17 -18.72
C ASN A 54 6.41 -8.80 -19.68
N ASN A 55 5.45 -9.57 -19.13
CA ASN A 55 4.41 -10.20 -19.94
C ASN A 55 3.56 -9.15 -20.68
N SER A 56 3.26 -8.04 -20.01
CA SER A 56 2.49 -6.93 -20.58
C SER A 56 3.21 -6.27 -21.76
N LEU A 57 4.51 -6.05 -21.65
CA LEU A 57 5.33 -5.51 -22.72
C LEU A 57 5.36 -6.44 -23.94
N GLN A 58 5.44 -7.76 -23.73
CA GLN A 58 5.38 -8.75 -24.80
C GLN A 58 4.00 -8.79 -25.47
N LEU A 59 2.92 -8.73 -24.68
CA LEU A 59 1.55 -8.75 -25.17
C LEU A 59 1.15 -7.47 -25.91
N SER A 60 1.65 -6.32 -25.44
CA SER A 60 1.28 -5.02 -25.99
C SER A 60 1.80 -4.82 -27.43
N LYS A 61 2.94 -5.41 -27.78
CA LYS A 61 3.68 -5.15 -29.03
C LYS A 61 3.89 -3.66 -29.31
N ASP A 62 3.78 -2.82 -28.29
CA ASP A 62 3.91 -1.36 -28.36
C ASP A 62 5.09 -0.96 -27.48
N GLU A 63 6.18 -0.58 -28.07
CA GLU A 63 7.40 -0.17 -27.33
C GLU A 63 7.17 1.08 -26.48
N ALA A 64 6.20 1.93 -26.85
CA ALA A 64 5.77 3.10 -26.07
C ALA A 64 4.67 2.76 -25.02
N PHE A 65 4.55 1.49 -24.65
CA PHE A 65 3.54 1.04 -23.69
C PHE A 65 3.61 1.78 -22.35
N GLY A 66 4.82 2.15 -21.90
CA GLY A 66 5.03 2.90 -20.66
C GLY A 66 4.36 4.28 -20.68
N LEU A 67 4.43 5.00 -21.79
CA LEU A 67 3.75 6.28 -21.98
C LEU A 67 2.22 6.10 -21.88
N ARG A 68 1.70 5.10 -22.60
CA ARG A 68 0.27 4.79 -22.57
C ARG A 68 -0.19 4.32 -21.18
N LEU A 69 0.61 3.49 -20.49
CA LEU A 69 0.29 3.03 -19.15
C LEU A 69 0.24 4.21 -18.18
N GLY A 70 1.22 5.11 -18.22
CA GLY A 70 1.28 6.29 -17.37
C GLY A 70 0.00 7.13 -17.42
N SER A 71 -0.53 7.40 -18.61
CA SER A 71 -1.74 8.19 -18.80
C SER A 71 -3.03 7.54 -18.24
N TRP A 72 -3.02 6.23 -17.99
CA TRP A 72 -4.12 5.54 -17.33
C TRP A 72 -4.00 5.49 -15.80
N LEU A 73 -2.80 5.78 -15.27
CA LEU A 73 -2.51 5.76 -13.84
C LEU A 73 -2.86 7.10 -13.18
N ASN A 74 -4.14 7.47 -13.26
CA ASN A 74 -4.66 8.69 -12.66
C ASN A 74 -4.62 8.64 -11.12
N PRO A 75 -4.79 9.79 -10.43
CA PRO A 75 -4.71 9.87 -8.97
C PRO A 75 -5.55 8.85 -8.22
N SER A 76 -6.76 8.52 -8.70
CA SER A 76 -7.65 7.55 -8.04
C SER A 76 -7.09 6.13 -8.02
N THR A 77 -6.24 5.76 -8.97
CA THR A 77 -5.61 4.44 -9.02
C THR A 77 -4.60 4.22 -7.88
N HIS A 78 -4.11 5.31 -7.29
CA HIS A 78 -3.15 5.27 -6.19
C HIS A 78 -3.82 5.20 -4.79
N GLY A 79 -5.16 5.09 -4.73
CA GLY A 79 -5.90 4.96 -3.47
C GLY A 79 -5.64 6.13 -2.53
N SER A 80 -5.46 5.83 -1.23
CA SER A 80 -5.25 6.87 -0.21
C SER A 80 -4.07 7.82 -0.52
N MET A 81 -3.00 7.32 -1.17
CA MET A 81 -1.88 8.17 -1.56
C MET A 81 -2.29 9.19 -2.62
N GLY A 82 -3.07 8.79 -3.63
CA GLY A 82 -3.57 9.71 -4.65
C GLY A 82 -4.51 10.77 -4.06
N PHE A 83 -5.40 10.38 -3.15
CA PHE A 83 -6.24 11.35 -2.42
C PHE A 83 -5.43 12.30 -1.56
N LEU A 84 -4.38 11.83 -0.89
CA LEU A 84 -3.48 12.66 -0.10
C LEU A 84 -2.80 13.72 -0.97
N VAL A 85 -2.24 13.31 -2.11
CA VAL A 85 -1.57 14.21 -3.06
C VAL A 85 -2.55 15.27 -3.59
N ASN A 86 -3.70 14.82 -4.09
CA ASN A 86 -4.69 15.74 -4.70
C ASN A 86 -5.33 16.73 -3.71
N SER A 87 -5.43 16.37 -2.43
CA SER A 87 -5.98 17.24 -1.39
C SER A 87 -4.93 18.10 -0.68
N SER A 88 -3.66 17.97 -1.06
CA SER A 88 -2.54 18.76 -0.51
C SER A 88 -2.70 20.25 -0.78
N PRO A 89 -2.22 21.16 0.09
CA PRO A 89 -2.39 22.58 -0.07
C PRO A 89 -1.64 23.19 -1.26
N ASP A 90 -0.52 22.58 -1.65
CA ASP A 90 0.37 23.02 -2.73
C ASP A 90 1.14 21.84 -3.33
N LEU A 91 1.81 22.07 -4.46
CA LEU A 91 2.55 21.01 -5.17
C LEU A 91 3.74 20.50 -4.36
N LEU A 92 4.46 21.34 -3.62
CA LEU A 92 5.60 20.90 -2.82
C LEU A 92 5.16 19.92 -1.73
N THR A 93 4.08 20.25 -1.02
CA THR A 93 3.48 19.36 0.00
C THR A 93 3.01 18.04 -0.63
N ALA A 94 2.41 18.10 -1.81
CA ALA A 94 1.95 16.92 -2.55
C ALA A 94 3.11 15.99 -2.94
N LEU A 95 4.20 16.55 -3.48
CA LEU A 95 5.37 15.77 -3.88
C LEU A 95 6.12 15.17 -2.68
N ASN A 96 6.20 15.89 -1.56
CA ASN A 96 6.74 15.34 -0.30
C ASN A 96 5.88 14.17 0.23
N ALA A 97 4.55 14.29 0.12
CA ALA A 97 3.65 13.19 0.47
C ALA A 97 3.85 12.00 -0.49
N PHE A 98 3.95 12.24 -1.79
CA PHE A 98 4.21 11.20 -2.78
C PHE A 98 5.53 10.48 -2.50
N GLN A 99 6.64 11.21 -2.30
CA GLN A 99 7.93 10.65 -1.91
C GLN A 99 7.82 9.73 -0.68
N THR A 100 7.11 10.21 0.36
CA THR A 100 7.01 9.48 1.63
C THR A 100 6.20 8.19 1.50
N TYR A 101 5.15 8.20 0.70
CA TYR A 101 4.16 7.12 0.69
C TYR A 101 4.18 6.24 -0.56
N VAL A 102 4.97 6.56 -1.60
CA VAL A 102 5.13 5.67 -2.78
C VAL A 102 5.52 4.23 -2.41
N PRO A 103 6.33 3.95 -1.36
CA PRO A 103 6.63 2.58 -0.97
C PRO A 103 5.41 1.76 -0.52
N THR A 104 4.31 2.42 -0.12
CA THR A 104 3.04 1.72 0.21
C THR A 104 2.33 1.19 -1.02
N ARG A 105 2.74 1.60 -2.22
CA ARG A 105 2.14 1.24 -3.50
C ARG A 105 3.10 0.42 -4.36
N MET A 106 4.39 0.74 -4.30
CA MET A 106 5.43 0.07 -5.09
C MET A 106 6.74 0.11 -4.29
N ASN A 107 7.05 -0.94 -3.58
CA ASN A 107 8.13 -1.01 -2.59
C ASN A 107 9.53 -1.20 -3.17
N PHE A 108 9.65 -1.32 -4.48
CA PHE A 108 10.93 -1.43 -5.20
C PHE A 108 11.28 -0.18 -6.00
N THR A 109 10.53 0.89 -5.78
CA THR A 109 10.80 2.20 -6.35
C THR A 109 10.84 3.26 -5.26
N ARG A 110 11.61 4.30 -5.47
CA ARG A 110 11.66 5.46 -4.57
C ARG A 110 11.81 6.74 -5.35
N LEU A 111 11.26 7.79 -4.79
CA LEU A 111 11.43 9.15 -5.25
C LEU A 111 12.30 9.88 -4.24
N GLU A 112 13.26 10.68 -4.70
CA GLU A 112 14.03 11.60 -3.88
C GLU A 112 13.87 13.02 -4.40
N LEU A 113 13.56 13.94 -3.49
CA LEU A 113 13.38 15.35 -3.80
C LEU A 113 14.59 16.14 -3.33
N MET A 114 15.16 16.92 -4.22
CA MET A 114 16.24 17.87 -3.93
C MET A 114 15.81 19.27 -4.41
N THR A 115 16.11 20.29 -3.60
CA THR A 115 15.70 21.66 -3.90
C THR A 115 16.92 22.57 -3.94
N ASP A 116 17.05 23.36 -4.97
CA ASP A 116 17.97 24.50 -5.01
C ASP A 116 17.21 25.84 -4.99
N SER A 117 17.85 26.96 -5.36
CA SER A 117 17.23 28.29 -5.36
C SER A 117 16.19 28.49 -6.46
N GLN A 118 16.16 27.67 -7.50
CA GLN A 118 15.31 27.84 -8.68
C GLN A 118 14.47 26.61 -9.00
N TRP A 119 14.92 25.42 -8.63
CA TRP A 119 14.37 24.15 -9.07
C TRP A 119 14.06 23.21 -7.91
N LEU A 120 13.00 22.44 -8.07
CA LEU A 120 12.77 21.18 -7.38
C LEU A 120 13.15 20.05 -8.35
N GLU A 121 14.05 19.21 -7.93
CA GLU A 121 14.51 18.03 -8.68
C GLU A 121 13.89 16.77 -8.07
N CYS A 122 13.17 16.00 -8.87
CA CYS A 122 12.50 14.76 -8.50
C CYS A 122 13.27 13.59 -9.12
N TYR A 123 14.11 12.92 -8.36
CA TYR A 123 14.88 11.76 -8.81
C TYR A 123 14.07 10.48 -8.61
N TYR A 124 13.99 9.66 -9.64
CA TYR A 124 13.30 8.37 -9.60
C TYR A 124 14.28 7.21 -9.66
N TYR A 125 14.16 6.29 -8.71
CA TYR A 125 15.02 5.10 -8.61
C TYR A 125 14.20 3.82 -8.66
N ILE A 126 14.78 2.79 -9.28
CA ILE A 126 14.26 1.42 -9.30
C ILE A 126 15.31 0.57 -8.58
N ASP A 127 14.98 0.11 -7.37
CA ASP A 127 15.90 -0.56 -6.45
C ASP A 127 16.00 -2.08 -6.70
N LEU A 128 15.55 -2.54 -7.88
CA LEU A 128 15.68 -3.92 -8.34
C LEU A 128 16.36 -3.98 -9.70
N ASP A 129 17.03 -5.09 -9.94
CA ASP A 129 17.52 -5.41 -11.27
C ASP A 129 16.35 -5.87 -12.15
N VAL A 130 16.08 -5.09 -13.19
CA VAL A 130 14.99 -5.30 -14.14
C VAL A 130 15.50 -5.13 -15.57
N SER A 131 14.82 -5.73 -16.54
CA SER A 131 15.16 -5.56 -17.96
C SER A 131 15.12 -4.09 -18.38
N ALA A 132 15.87 -3.74 -19.41
CA ALA A 132 15.90 -2.38 -19.96
C ALA A 132 14.51 -1.88 -20.34
N ASP A 133 13.67 -2.75 -20.90
CA ASP A 133 12.31 -2.41 -21.32
C ASP A 133 11.37 -2.16 -20.12
N VAL A 134 11.46 -2.97 -19.05
CA VAL A 134 10.72 -2.71 -17.82
C VAL A 134 11.18 -1.42 -17.16
N ARG A 135 12.49 -1.17 -17.14
CA ARG A 135 13.06 0.08 -16.60
C ARG A 135 12.53 1.30 -17.34
N ARG A 136 12.54 1.24 -18.68
CA ARG A 136 11.99 2.30 -19.52
C ARG A 136 10.50 2.51 -19.28
N CYS A 137 9.72 1.45 -19.31
CA CYS A 137 8.27 1.49 -19.05
C CYS A 137 7.94 2.12 -17.68
N LEU A 138 8.65 1.73 -16.63
CA LEU A 138 8.46 2.30 -15.29
C LEU A 138 8.87 3.77 -15.23
N ALA A 139 9.97 4.15 -15.89
CA ALA A 139 10.42 5.54 -15.94
C ALA A 139 9.43 6.45 -16.66
N GLU A 140 8.93 6.02 -17.81
CA GLU A 140 7.90 6.73 -18.59
C GLU A 140 6.62 6.89 -17.79
N ALA A 141 6.09 5.79 -17.26
CA ALA A 141 4.86 5.83 -16.47
C ALA A 141 5.00 6.71 -15.22
N SER A 142 6.15 6.65 -14.54
CA SER A 142 6.38 7.44 -13.32
C SER A 142 6.50 8.93 -13.61
N ALA A 143 7.13 9.32 -14.71
CA ALA A 143 7.20 10.72 -15.13
C ALA A 143 5.78 11.28 -15.42
N ILE A 144 4.96 10.52 -16.13
CA ILE A 144 3.59 10.93 -16.46
C ILE A 144 2.74 11.04 -15.18
N ILE A 145 2.81 10.07 -14.26
CA ILE A 145 2.11 10.14 -12.98
C ILE A 145 2.47 11.42 -12.21
N LEU A 146 3.77 11.79 -12.22
CA LEU A 146 4.23 13.00 -11.55
C LEU A 146 3.62 14.24 -12.20
N PHE A 147 3.57 14.30 -13.53
CA PHE A 147 2.93 15.41 -14.24
C PHE A 147 1.43 15.46 -14.04
N GLU A 148 0.74 14.34 -14.06
CA GLU A 148 -0.71 14.26 -13.75
C GLU A 148 -1.03 14.87 -12.39
N PHE A 149 -0.24 14.58 -11.35
CA PHE A 149 -0.39 15.20 -10.05
C PHE A 149 -0.05 16.69 -10.06
N ALA A 150 1.05 17.06 -10.73
CA ALA A 150 1.50 18.44 -10.76
C ALA A 150 0.53 19.34 -11.54
N GLU A 151 0.07 18.90 -12.70
CA GLU A 151 -0.90 19.62 -13.53
C GLU A 151 -2.26 19.76 -12.83
N PHE A 152 -2.71 18.73 -12.13
CA PHE A 152 -3.94 18.79 -11.33
C PHE A 152 -3.86 19.93 -10.28
N ILE A 153 -2.72 20.09 -9.62
CA ILE A 153 -2.53 21.09 -8.56
C ILE A 153 -2.29 22.48 -9.14
N VAL A 154 -1.43 22.59 -10.15
CA VAL A 154 -1.05 23.86 -10.77
C VAL A 154 -2.15 24.41 -11.70
N GLY A 155 -3.00 23.51 -12.22
CA GLY A 155 -4.13 23.87 -13.10
C GLY A 155 -3.74 24.10 -14.57
N ARG A 156 -2.51 23.74 -14.97
CA ARG A 156 -2.03 23.82 -16.35
C ARG A 156 -0.85 22.87 -16.58
N PRO A 157 -0.51 22.54 -17.84
CA PRO A 157 0.74 21.87 -18.18
C PRO A 157 1.98 22.62 -17.66
N LEU A 158 3.01 21.85 -17.30
CA LEU A 158 4.27 22.38 -16.77
C LEU A 158 5.31 22.51 -17.91
N ASP A 159 5.05 23.38 -18.87
CA ASP A 159 5.90 23.54 -20.07
C ASP A 159 7.33 23.98 -19.75
N GLU A 160 7.56 24.53 -18.55
CA GLU A 160 8.89 24.94 -18.07
C GLU A 160 9.68 23.78 -17.44
N ALA A 161 9.06 22.61 -17.25
CA ALA A 161 9.72 21.46 -16.66
C ALA A 161 10.77 20.84 -17.60
N ILE A 162 11.73 20.14 -16.98
CA ILE A 162 12.75 19.39 -17.72
C ILE A 162 12.74 17.94 -17.24
N THR A 163 12.42 17.02 -18.15
CA THR A 163 12.45 15.58 -17.87
C THR A 163 13.72 14.94 -18.45
N SER A 164 14.42 14.17 -17.67
CA SER A 164 15.64 13.47 -18.07
C SER A 164 15.48 11.97 -17.90
N PHE A 165 15.83 11.21 -18.92
CA PHE A 165 15.83 9.75 -18.91
C PHE A 165 17.26 9.22 -19.07
N SER A 166 17.60 8.14 -18.35
CA SER A 166 18.94 7.57 -18.36
C SER A 166 19.21 6.62 -19.52
N TYR A 167 18.22 6.32 -20.35
CA TYR A 167 18.36 5.50 -21.55
C TYR A 167 18.53 6.37 -22.81
N SER A 168 19.05 5.76 -23.86
CA SER A 168 19.18 6.41 -25.18
C SER A 168 17.82 6.73 -25.76
N GLU A 169 17.77 7.77 -26.59
CA GLU A 169 16.56 8.20 -27.28
C GLU A 169 15.91 7.04 -28.06
N PRO A 170 14.66 6.66 -27.73
CA PRO A 170 13.95 5.61 -28.45
C PRO A 170 13.44 6.13 -29.80
N HIS A 171 13.24 5.24 -30.77
CA HIS A 171 12.78 5.62 -32.10
C HIS A 171 11.37 6.25 -32.11
N TYR A 172 10.59 6.05 -31.06
CA TYR A 172 9.27 6.66 -30.86
C TYR A 172 9.32 7.94 -29.99
N SER A 173 10.51 8.56 -29.86
CA SER A 173 10.72 9.75 -28.99
C SER A 173 9.76 10.91 -29.28
N GLN A 174 9.29 11.04 -30.51
CA GLN A 174 8.32 12.05 -30.90
C GLN A 174 6.97 11.94 -30.14
N ARG A 175 6.62 10.73 -29.65
CA ARG A 175 5.39 10.51 -28.90
C ARG A 175 5.45 11.03 -27.46
N TYR A 176 6.64 11.34 -26.94
CA TYR A 176 6.75 11.79 -25.55
C TYR A 176 6.07 13.14 -25.31
N SER A 177 6.11 14.04 -26.29
CA SER A 177 5.45 15.36 -26.20
C SER A 177 3.93 15.28 -26.08
N ASP A 178 3.32 14.14 -26.44
CA ASP A 178 1.89 13.93 -26.27
C ASP A 178 1.51 13.65 -24.80
N PHE A 179 2.49 13.33 -23.95
CA PHE A 179 2.28 12.87 -22.56
C PHE A 179 3.07 13.66 -21.52
N ILE A 180 4.21 14.21 -21.91
CA ILE A 180 5.18 14.86 -21.00
C ILE A 180 5.43 16.27 -21.48
N PRO A 181 5.00 17.31 -20.74
CA PRO A 181 5.22 18.69 -21.11
C PRO A 181 6.69 19.10 -20.92
N GLY A 182 7.05 20.21 -21.54
CA GLY A 182 8.37 20.83 -21.39
C GLY A 182 9.50 20.12 -22.14
N GLN A 183 10.73 20.28 -21.65
CA GLN A 183 11.92 19.78 -22.32
C GLN A 183 12.22 18.33 -21.92
N ILE A 184 12.52 17.48 -22.89
CA ILE A 184 12.91 16.07 -22.66
C ILE A 184 14.37 15.87 -23.06
N LYS A 185 15.13 15.14 -22.21
CA LYS A 185 16.54 14.80 -22.41
C LYS A 185 16.72 13.30 -22.24
N PHE A 186 17.47 12.69 -23.16
CA PHE A 186 17.85 11.27 -23.10
C PHE A 186 19.34 11.13 -22.78
N SER A 187 19.77 9.92 -22.47
CA SER A 187 21.16 9.59 -22.11
C SER A 187 21.70 10.42 -20.94
N ALA A 188 20.82 10.81 -20.03
CA ALA A 188 21.18 11.52 -18.82
C ALA A 188 21.70 10.56 -17.73
N PRO A 189 22.44 11.04 -16.72
CA PRO A 189 22.96 10.16 -15.65
C PRO A 189 21.85 9.56 -14.79
N HIS A 190 20.70 10.23 -14.67
CA HIS A 190 19.59 9.84 -13.80
C HIS A 190 18.24 10.02 -14.49
N ILE A 191 17.24 9.26 -14.03
CA ILE A 191 15.82 9.54 -14.32
C ILE A 191 15.38 10.63 -13.36
N MET A 192 15.00 11.78 -13.91
CA MET A 192 14.71 12.97 -13.08
C MET A 192 13.74 13.90 -13.80
N VAL A 193 12.87 14.55 -13.00
CA VAL A 193 12.03 15.66 -13.44
C VAL A 193 12.41 16.91 -12.64
N LYS A 194 12.76 18.00 -13.35
CA LYS A 194 13.00 19.32 -12.76
C LYS A 194 11.75 20.18 -12.94
N ILE A 195 11.27 20.75 -11.84
CA ILE A 195 10.11 21.66 -11.81
C ILE A 195 10.58 23.00 -11.26
N PRO A 196 10.27 24.14 -11.89
CA PRO A 196 10.57 25.45 -11.32
C PRO A 196 9.96 25.61 -9.93
N LEU A 197 10.76 26.06 -8.95
CA LEU A 197 10.36 26.10 -7.55
C LEU A 197 9.11 26.99 -7.32
N TYR A 198 8.93 28.04 -8.12
CA TYR A 198 7.75 28.89 -8.01
C TYR A 198 6.44 28.15 -8.33
N LEU A 199 6.46 27.15 -9.23
CA LEU A 199 5.30 26.30 -9.52
C LEU A 199 4.98 25.36 -8.34
N CYS A 200 6.00 24.97 -7.58
CA CYS A 200 5.80 24.11 -6.42
C CYS A 200 5.07 24.81 -5.26
N GLN A 201 5.03 26.14 -5.28
CA GLN A 201 4.36 27.00 -4.28
C GLN A 201 2.95 27.44 -4.70
N VAL A 202 2.50 27.05 -5.89
CA VAL A 202 1.14 27.34 -6.36
C VAL A 202 0.13 26.65 -5.44
N SER A 203 -0.83 27.42 -4.94
CA SER A 203 -1.90 26.91 -4.10
C SER A 203 -2.83 26.00 -4.90
N ASN A 204 -3.12 24.84 -4.37
CA ASN A 204 -4.04 23.88 -4.96
C ASN A 204 -5.50 24.35 -4.78
N ALA A 205 -6.19 24.67 -5.87
CA ALA A 205 -7.59 25.07 -5.85
C ALA A 205 -8.53 23.97 -5.31
N SER A 206 -8.11 22.70 -5.41
CA SER A 206 -8.86 21.54 -4.92
C SER A 206 -8.42 21.10 -3.51
N ALA A 207 -7.57 21.87 -2.81
CA ALA A 207 -7.12 21.55 -1.48
C ALA A 207 -8.28 21.38 -0.50
N ASN A 208 -8.27 20.29 0.25
CA ASN A 208 -9.28 20.00 1.26
C ASN A 208 -8.61 19.43 2.51
N ARG A 209 -8.62 20.21 3.60
CA ARG A 209 -7.94 19.87 4.84
C ARG A 209 -8.46 18.57 5.47
N GLU A 210 -9.76 18.34 5.44
CA GLU A 210 -10.37 17.15 6.05
C GLU A 210 -9.97 15.91 5.26
N THR A 211 -10.15 15.92 3.94
CA THR A 211 -9.72 14.82 3.05
C THR A 211 -8.22 14.56 3.17
N TYR A 212 -7.40 15.61 3.23
CA TYR A 212 -5.95 15.51 3.42
C TYR A 212 -5.59 14.77 4.72
N LEU A 213 -6.20 15.15 5.85
CA LEU A 213 -5.93 14.52 7.14
C LEU A 213 -6.40 13.05 7.19
N LEU A 214 -7.55 12.74 6.62
CA LEU A 214 -8.05 11.37 6.51
C LEU A 214 -7.10 10.50 5.68
N ALA A 215 -6.74 10.97 4.49
CA ALA A 215 -5.81 10.27 3.60
C ALA A 215 -4.41 10.12 4.22
N LEU A 216 -3.90 11.16 4.89
CA LEU A 216 -2.63 11.14 5.61
C LEU A 216 -2.60 10.06 6.71
N ASN A 217 -3.67 9.98 7.51
CA ASN A 217 -3.79 8.97 8.55
C ASN A 217 -3.82 7.56 7.97
N GLN A 218 -4.51 7.36 6.86
CA GLN A 218 -4.54 6.07 6.17
C GLN A 218 -3.17 5.69 5.61
N CYS A 219 -2.47 6.61 4.95
CA CYS A 219 -1.13 6.39 4.43
C CYS A 219 -0.12 6.08 5.55
N LYS A 220 -0.19 6.79 6.69
CA LYS A 220 0.64 6.50 7.87
C LYS A 220 0.41 5.09 8.40
N LYS A 221 -0.86 4.65 8.50
CA LYS A 221 -1.20 3.27 8.94
C LYS A 221 -0.61 2.24 7.97
N MET A 222 -0.76 2.44 6.66
CA MET A 222 -0.21 1.54 5.64
C MET A 222 1.32 1.47 5.71
N LEU A 223 2.00 2.61 5.85
CA LEU A 223 3.46 2.65 5.97
C LEU A 223 3.96 1.95 7.24
N ALA A 224 3.27 2.16 8.38
CA ALA A 224 3.58 1.46 9.63
C ALA A 224 3.39 -0.06 9.51
N GLN A 225 2.35 -0.51 8.82
CA GLN A 225 2.13 -1.93 8.52
C GLN A 225 3.26 -2.51 7.67
N LEU A 226 3.71 -1.79 6.64
CA LEU A 226 4.86 -2.22 5.83
C LEU A 226 6.15 -2.32 6.65
N ALA A 227 6.43 -1.38 7.55
CA ALA A 227 7.59 -1.41 8.41
C ALA A 227 7.59 -2.60 9.39
N GLN A 228 6.42 -3.05 9.82
CA GLN A 228 6.26 -4.22 10.70
C GLN A 228 6.31 -5.57 9.93
N LEU A 229 6.10 -5.54 8.61
CA LEU A 229 6.07 -6.74 7.77
C LEU A 229 7.35 -7.61 7.84
N PRO A 230 8.59 -7.07 7.87
CA PRO A 230 9.79 -7.89 8.05
C PRO A 230 9.79 -8.68 9.37
N GLN A 231 9.32 -8.05 10.46
CA GLN A 231 9.18 -8.70 11.76
C GLN A 231 8.07 -9.78 11.74
N LEU A 232 6.94 -9.47 11.08
CA LEU A 232 5.85 -10.42 10.89
C LEU A 232 6.24 -11.60 10.00
N LEU A 233 7.17 -11.42 9.06
CA LEU A 233 7.62 -12.50 8.17
C LEU A 233 8.77 -13.33 8.74
N SER A 234 9.66 -12.76 9.51
CA SER A 234 10.58 -13.56 10.34
C SER A 234 9.77 -14.47 11.27
N ASN A 235 8.56 -14.03 11.63
CA ASN A 235 7.62 -14.76 12.48
C ASN A 235 6.60 -15.63 11.70
N LYS A 236 6.57 -15.65 10.36
CA LYS A 236 5.62 -16.49 9.58
C LYS A 236 5.70 -17.99 9.92
N HIS A 237 6.86 -18.47 10.38
CA HIS A 237 7.06 -19.80 10.92
C HIS A 237 6.95 -19.87 12.44
N SER A 238 6.71 -18.72 13.13
CA SER A 238 6.53 -18.73 14.58
C SER A 238 5.19 -19.35 14.95
N ASN A 239 5.21 -20.07 16.05
CA ASN A 239 3.99 -20.66 16.61
C ASN A 239 3.01 -19.55 17.05
N GLU A 240 3.52 -18.41 17.49
CA GLU A 240 2.73 -17.23 17.82
C GLU A 240 1.90 -16.75 16.64
N TYR A 241 2.52 -16.55 15.47
CA TYR A 241 1.82 -16.12 14.25
C TYR A 241 0.77 -17.14 13.80
N GLN A 242 1.08 -18.44 13.84
CA GLN A 242 0.12 -19.48 13.46
C GLN A 242 -1.10 -19.48 14.38
N VAL A 243 -0.88 -19.35 15.69
CA VAL A 243 -1.97 -19.25 16.67
C VAL A 243 -2.80 -17.99 16.47
N GLN A 244 -2.17 -16.83 16.23
CA GLN A 244 -2.88 -15.57 15.92
C GLN A 244 -3.74 -15.72 14.66
N LYS A 245 -3.18 -16.28 13.59
CA LYS A 245 -3.90 -16.52 12.33
C LYS A 245 -5.11 -17.41 12.54
N MET A 246 -4.96 -18.51 13.27
CA MET A 246 -6.06 -19.43 13.59
C MET A 246 -7.16 -18.75 14.41
N MET A 247 -6.79 -17.92 15.41
CA MET A 247 -7.76 -17.16 16.22
C MET A 247 -8.54 -16.14 15.38
N LEU A 248 -7.90 -15.45 14.47
CA LEU A 248 -8.54 -14.46 13.60
C LEU A 248 -9.40 -15.08 12.49
N SER A 249 -9.06 -16.29 12.04
CA SER A 249 -9.81 -17.01 11.01
C SER A 249 -10.97 -17.85 11.57
N ASN A 250 -11.06 -18.01 12.90
CA ASN A 250 -12.07 -18.80 13.53
C ASN A 250 -13.37 -18.00 13.74
N SER A 251 -14.27 -18.08 12.76
CA SER A 251 -15.57 -17.38 12.78
C SER A 251 -16.56 -17.97 13.81
N SER A 252 -16.30 -19.14 14.38
CA SER A 252 -17.21 -19.85 15.27
C SER A 252 -16.98 -19.62 16.77
N GLY A 253 -16.02 -18.74 17.15
CA GLY A 253 -15.82 -18.37 18.54
C GLY A 253 -14.44 -18.73 19.14
N ILE A 254 -14.40 -19.29 20.31
CA ILE A 254 -13.17 -19.44 21.08
C ILE A 254 -12.34 -20.62 20.56
N LEU A 255 -11.18 -20.31 19.90
CA LEU A 255 -10.17 -21.34 19.68
C LEU A 255 -9.55 -21.71 21.04
N SER A 256 -9.60 -22.98 21.41
CA SER A 256 -8.91 -23.46 22.60
C SER A 256 -7.42 -23.72 22.30
N GLU A 257 -6.60 -23.77 23.33
CA GLU A 257 -5.18 -24.11 23.17
C GLU A 257 -4.99 -25.56 22.67
N GLU A 258 -5.92 -26.46 23.02
CA GLU A 258 -6.01 -27.81 22.53
C GLU A 258 -6.30 -27.86 21.04
N ASP A 259 -7.29 -27.10 20.58
CA ASP A 259 -7.68 -27.05 19.16
C ASP A 259 -6.55 -26.44 18.31
N ALA A 260 -5.89 -25.40 18.82
CA ALA A 260 -4.74 -24.80 18.16
C ALA A 260 -3.57 -25.81 18.04
N ALA A 261 -3.28 -26.53 19.09
CA ALA A 261 -2.24 -27.55 19.09
C ALA A 261 -2.59 -28.71 18.12
N ALA A 262 -3.85 -29.16 18.12
CA ALA A 262 -4.32 -30.21 17.21
C ALA A 262 -4.23 -29.75 15.74
N ALA A 263 -4.63 -28.51 15.42
CA ALA A 263 -4.51 -27.95 14.07
C ALA A 263 -3.05 -27.81 13.60
N MET A 264 -2.10 -27.69 14.52
CA MET A 264 -0.66 -27.68 14.26
C MET A 264 -0.02 -29.08 14.29
N PHE A 265 -0.81 -30.15 14.47
CA PHE A 265 -0.34 -31.54 14.59
C PHE A 265 0.70 -31.73 15.72
N ILE A 266 0.54 -31.02 16.85
CA ILE A 266 1.41 -31.12 18.03
C ILE A 266 0.56 -31.25 19.31
N SER A 267 1.20 -31.65 20.41
CA SER A 267 0.52 -31.67 21.71
C SER A 267 0.43 -30.25 22.31
N LYS A 268 -0.59 -30.00 23.14
CA LYS A 268 -0.74 -28.76 23.92
C LYS A 268 0.56 -28.40 24.67
N ARG A 269 1.22 -29.39 25.33
CA ARG A 269 2.51 -29.17 26.01
C ARG A 269 3.60 -28.71 25.07
N THR A 270 3.63 -29.24 23.84
CA THR A 270 4.60 -28.80 22.82
C THR A 270 4.33 -27.41 22.37
N LEU A 271 3.05 -27.04 22.14
CA LEU A 271 2.66 -25.68 21.78
C LEU A 271 3.04 -24.69 22.88
N ALA A 272 2.68 -24.97 24.14
CA ALA A 272 3.02 -24.10 25.26
C ALA A 272 4.53 -23.87 25.40
N ARG A 273 5.35 -24.94 25.26
CA ARG A 273 6.82 -24.82 25.29
C ARG A 273 7.38 -23.99 24.14
N ARG A 274 6.83 -24.15 22.93
CA ARG A 274 7.27 -23.38 21.75
C ARG A 274 6.91 -21.89 21.88
N LEU A 275 5.68 -21.58 22.32
CA LEU A 275 5.26 -20.21 22.60
C LEU A 275 6.09 -19.56 23.70
N GLN A 276 6.44 -20.32 24.75
CA GLN A 276 7.31 -19.82 25.81
C GLN A 276 8.73 -19.52 25.31
N ALA A 277 9.27 -20.34 24.40
CA ALA A 277 10.56 -20.08 23.75
C ALA A 277 10.53 -18.81 22.87
N GLU A 278 9.34 -18.47 22.34
CA GLU A 278 9.10 -17.22 21.59
C GLU A 278 8.76 -16.02 22.51
N GLY A 279 8.85 -16.18 23.84
CA GLY A 279 8.59 -15.10 24.81
C GLY A 279 7.10 -14.79 25.05
N THR A 280 6.20 -15.64 24.55
CA THR A 280 4.75 -15.46 24.63
C THR A 280 4.03 -16.66 25.25
N ALA A 281 2.71 -16.62 25.27
CA ALA A 281 1.84 -17.72 25.71
C ALA A 281 0.50 -17.61 25.01
N PHE A 282 -0.21 -18.72 24.81
CA PHE A 282 -1.52 -18.76 24.17
C PHE A 282 -2.49 -17.74 24.75
N ARG A 283 -2.54 -17.63 26.09
CA ARG A 283 -3.39 -16.65 26.78
C ARG A 283 -3.01 -15.20 26.46
N LYS A 284 -1.69 -14.88 26.35
CA LYS A 284 -1.25 -13.53 25.99
C LYS A 284 -1.69 -13.16 24.58
N ILE A 285 -1.57 -14.07 23.63
CA ILE A 285 -2.01 -13.89 22.25
C ILE A 285 -3.52 -13.63 22.21
N ARG A 286 -4.30 -14.49 22.86
CA ARG A 286 -5.76 -14.33 22.95
C ARG A 286 -6.16 -13.01 23.58
N ASP A 287 -5.55 -12.66 24.71
CA ASP A 287 -5.85 -11.40 25.42
C ASP A 287 -5.52 -10.18 24.56
N ALA A 288 -4.44 -10.21 23.75
CA ALA A 288 -4.11 -9.14 22.82
C ALA A 288 -5.17 -8.96 21.73
N ILE A 289 -5.61 -10.05 21.10
CA ILE A 289 -6.65 -10.01 20.05
C ILE A 289 -7.98 -9.52 20.62
N LEU A 290 -8.43 -10.12 21.72
CA LEU A 290 -9.73 -9.76 22.32
C LEU A 290 -9.74 -8.34 22.85
N SER A 291 -8.63 -7.84 23.41
CA SER A 291 -8.53 -6.45 23.87
C SER A 291 -8.64 -5.45 22.71
N GLN A 292 -8.01 -5.73 21.60
CA GLN A 292 -8.08 -4.89 20.40
C GLN A 292 -9.49 -4.86 19.81
N GLN A 293 -10.15 -6.01 19.70
CA GLN A 293 -11.53 -6.09 19.24
C GLN A 293 -12.50 -5.38 20.18
N ALA A 294 -12.34 -5.57 21.51
CA ALA A 294 -13.15 -4.89 22.52
C ALA A 294 -13.02 -3.35 22.43
N ALA A 295 -11.79 -2.85 22.24
CA ALA A 295 -11.54 -1.42 22.09
C ALA A 295 -12.20 -0.88 20.82
N ALA A 296 -12.13 -1.60 19.71
CA ALA A 296 -12.76 -1.23 18.44
C ALA A 296 -14.30 -1.15 18.61
N TYR A 297 -14.94 -2.16 19.17
CA TYR A 297 -16.40 -2.13 19.40
C TYR A 297 -16.83 -1.00 20.34
N LEU A 298 -16.02 -0.63 21.33
CA LEU A 298 -16.34 0.49 22.23
C LEU A 298 -16.14 1.85 21.57
N SER A 299 -15.25 1.94 20.55
CA SER A 299 -14.97 3.19 19.83
C SER A 299 -16.01 3.49 18.75
N ASP A 300 -16.42 2.48 18.00
CA ASP A 300 -17.15 2.66 16.73
C ASP A 300 -18.67 2.50 16.89
N SER A 301 -19.17 2.10 18.07
CA SER A 301 -20.58 1.75 18.19
C SER A 301 -21.20 2.07 19.55
N ASN A 302 -22.53 2.28 19.53
CA ASN A 302 -23.36 2.35 20.72
C ASN A 302 -23.79 0.95 21.26
N ILE A 303 -23.07 -0.12 20.84
CA ILE A 303 -23.34 -1.49 21.27
C ILE A 303 -23.19 -1.58 22.79
N SER A 304 -24.13 -2.28 23.45
CA SER A 304 -24.06 -2.48 24.90
C SER A 304 -22.86 -3.35 25.30
N VAL A 305 -22.42 -3.19 26.53
CA VAL A 305 -21.29 -3.99 27.06
C VAL A 305 -21.64 -5.49 27.07
N GLU A 306 -22.91 -5.81 27.28
CA GLU A 306 -23.45 -7.17 27.25
C GLU A 306 -23.39 -7.75 25.85
N ALA A 307 -23.73 -6.96 24.81
CA ALA A 307 -23.65 -7.38 23.43
C ALA A 307 -22.18 -7.54 22.98
N ILE A 308 -21.27 -6.66 23.41
CA ILE A 308 -19.82 -6.81 23.14
C ILE A 308 -19.28 -8.09 23.81
N ALA A 309 -19.68 -8.38 25.04
CA ALA A 309 -19.30 -9.61 25.72
C ALA A 309 -19.76 -10.86 24.94
N ALA A 310 -20.99 -10.85 24.43
CA ALA A 310 -21.51 -11.94 23.57
C ALA A 310 -20.76 -12.05 22.25
N LEU A 311 -20.49 -10.94 21.55
CA LEU A 311 -19.73 -10.91 20.30
C LEU A 311 -18.29 -11.46 20.47
N LEU A 312 -17.70 -11.23 21.65
CA LEU A 312 -16.37 -11.74 21.99
C LEU A 312 -16.41 -13.11 22.67
N ASN A 313 -17.58 -13.78 22.64
CA ASN A 313 -17.81 -15.12 23.17
C ASN A 313 -17.47 -15.28 24.68
N TYR A 314 -17.70 -14.24 25.46
CA TYR A 314 -17.69 -14.36 26.91
C TYR A 314 -18.98 -14.98 27.42
N HIS A 315 -18.90 -15.91 28.37
CA HIS A 315 -20.03 -16.58 28.98
C HIS A 315 -21.01 -15.57 29.63
N ASP A 316 -20.47 -14.50 30.20
CA ASP A 316 -21.25 -13.42 30.81
C ASP A 316 -20.48 -12.09 30.75
N SER A 317 -21.23 -10.98 30.90
CA SER A 317 -20.67 -9.63 30.88
C SER A 317 -19.74 -9.34 32.07
N ALA A 318 -19.91 -10.04 33.21
CA ALA A 318 -19.05 -9.85 34.37
C ALA A 318 -17.64 -10.40 34.13
N ASN A 319 -17.52 -11.55 33.45
CA ASN A 319 -16.24 -12.12 32.99
C ASN A 319 -15.55 -11.18 32.01
N PHE A 320 -16.29 -10.64 31.03
CA PHE A 320 -15.76 -9.66 30.10
C PHE A 320 -15.30 -8.38 30.83
N ARG A 321 -16.09 -7.78 31.71
CA ARG A 321 -15.72 -6.58 32.48
C ARG A 321 -14.44 -6.80 33.30
N ARG A 322 -14.26 -7.97 33.91
CA ARG A 322 -13.02 -8.33 34.64
C ARG A 322 -11.81 -8.43 33.67
N ALA A 323 -11.98 -9.08 32.52
CA ALA A 323 -10.92 -9.17 31.50
C ALA A 323 -10.56 -7.79 30.96
N PHE A 324 -11.53 -6.98 30.60
CA PHE A 324 -11.34 -5.63 30.08
C PHE A 324 -10.60 -4.73 31.09
N LYS A 325 -11.00 -4.75 32.36
CA LYS A 325 -10.31 -4.00 33.43
C LYS A 325 -8.86 -4.46 33.62
N ARG A 326 -8.59 -5.76 33.42
CA ARG A 326 -7.21 -6.28 33.44
C ARG A 326 -6.37 -5.71 32.30
N TRP A 327 -6.94 -5.57 31.09
CA TRP A 327 -6.25 -5.08 29.90
C TRP A 327 -6.00 -3.57 29.94
N PHE A 328 -7.05 -2.80 30.20
CA PHE A 328 -7.03 -1.33 30.06
C PHE A 328 -6.95 -0.55 31.37
N LYS A 329 -7.01 -1.23 32.53
CA LYS A 329 -7.09 -0.61 33.86
C LYS A 329 -8.35 0.25 34.10
N LEU A 330 -9.27 0.28 33.16
CA LEU A 330 -10.54 0.99 33.18
C LEU A 330 -11.69 -0.02 32.98
N SER A 331 -12.90 0.29 33.46
CA SER A 331 -14.08 -0.46 33.05
C SER A 331 -14.46 -0.11 31.60
N PRO A 332 -15.22 -0.97 30.88
CA PRO A 332 -15.70 -0.65 29.53
C PRO A 332 -16.43 0.69 29.44
N ASP A 333 -17.28 1.00 30.45
CA ASP A 333 -18.06 2.23 30.50
C ASP A 333 -17.12 3.47 30.70
N GLN A 334 -16.14 3.36 31.60
CA GLN A 334 -15.13 4.40 31.82
C GLN A 334 -14.26 4.60 30.57
N TYR A 335 -13.90 3.53 29.86
CA TYR A 335 -13.15 3.61 28.62
C TYR A 335 -13.94 4.32 27.52
N ARG A 336 -15.22 4.01 27.36
CA ARG A 336 -16.12 4.70 26.43
C ARG A 336 -16.27 6.19 26.75
N GLN A 337 -16.36 6.57 28.03
CA GLN A 337 -16.38 7.97 28.44
C GLN A 337 -15.07 8.68 28.11
N TYR A 338 -13.94 8.03 28.38
CA TYR A 338 -12.61 8.56 28.06
C TYR A 338 -12.43 8.84 26.54
N LEU A 339 -12.96 7.96 25.69
CA LEU A 339 -12.91 8.17 24.23
C LEU A 339 -13.78 9.35 23.74
N LYS A 340 -14.89 9.64 24.44
CA LYS A 340 -15.77 10.78 24.10
C LYS A 340 -15.22 12.14 24.56
N THR A 341 -14.25 12.14 25.44
CA THR A 341 -13.62 13.37 25.98
C THR A 341 -12.31 13.72 25.28
N LYS A 342 -11.86 12.90 24.35
CA LYS A 342 -10.72 13.15 23.45
C LYS A 342 -11.18 13.57 22.05
#